data_764f471d08e87da6d4548813464d4177
#
_entry.id   764f471d08e87da6d4548813464d4177
#
_cell.length_a   1.000
_cell.length_b   1.000
_cell.length_c   1.000
_cell.angle_alpha   90.00
_cell.angle_beta   90.00
_cell.angle_gamma   90.00
#
_symmetry.space_group_name_H-M   'P 1'
#
loop_
_entity.id
_entity.type
_entity.pdbx_description
1 polymer ?
#
loop_
_entity_poly.entity_id
_entity_poly.type
_entity_poly.pdbx_seq_one_letter_code
_entity_poly.pdbx_strand_id
1 'polypeptide(L)'
;GGNLIGGVGSVAGNLTDFDFIGTTNTLDINQIGSSNLWKGDITADSYTGLFQFTGGSNVMNVVTDTTNTYGADSSNVNINVTGSSNTMTLNQATTAAAGTLDLDWILQGSNNTITSTINIDQATNYMDIDGSDNTVTYVGTGVNASAGGYFWLDHTGGSRTFTVSQTST
;
A
#
# COMPACT_ATOMS: atom_id res chain seq x y z
N GLY A 1 -5.07 -5.12 22.87
CA GLY A 1 -3.61 -5.36 22.82
C GLY A 1 -3.11 -5.33 21.39
N GLY A 2 -1.91 -4.81 21.17
CA GLY A 2 -1.29 -4.76 19.85
C GLY A 2 -0.61 -6.09 19.50
N ASN A 3 -0.67 -6.45 18.23
CA ASN A 3 0.06 -7.59 17.69
C ASN A 3 1.19 -7.07 16.80
N LEU A 4 2.35 -7.66 16.93
CA LEU A 4 3.49 -7.44 16.05
C LEU A 4 3.73 -8.69 15.21
N ILE A 5 3.72 -8.53 13.89
CA ILE A 5 4.14 -9.57 12.96
C ILE A 5 5.30 -9.01 12.15
N GLY A 6 6.44 -9.67 12.18
CA GLY A 6 7.62 -9.29 11.43
C GLY A 6 8.35 -10.50 10.88
N GLY A 7 8.93 -10.33 9.71
CA GLY A 7 9.69 -11.41 9.09
C GLY A 7 10.51 -10.95 7.89
N VAL A 8 11.65 -11.63 7.69
CA VAL A 8 12.51 -11.46 6.53
C VAL A 8 12.50 -12.74 5.74
N GLY A 9 11.96 -12.71 4.53
CA GLY A 9 12.03 -13.81 3.58
C GLY A 9 13.09 -13.55 2.51
N SER A 10 14.00 -14.47 2.30
CA SER A 10 15.12 -14.30 1.36
C SER A 10 15.17 -15.32 0.23
N VAL A 11 14.12 -16.08 0.01
CA VAL A 11 14.05 -17.15 -1.00
C VAL A 11 13.05 -16.79 -2.09
N ALA A 12 13.39 -17.05 -3.34
CA ALA A 12 12.48 -16.82 -4.46
C ALA A 12 11.25 -17.75 -4.41
N GLY A 13 10.09 -17.21 -4.79
CA GLY A 13 8.84 -17.97 -4.87
C GLY A 13 8.11 -18.20 -3.55
N ASN A 14 8.43 -17.44 -2.51
CA ASN A 14 7.70 -17.55 -1.25
C ASN A 14 6.25 -17.07 -1.40
N LEU A 15 5.33 -17.82 -0.81
CA LEU A 15 3.95 -17.43 -0.61
C LEU A 15 3.76 -17.06 0.87
N THR A 16 3.28 -15.84 1.10
CA THR A 16 2.77 -15.41 2.40
C THR A 16 1.31 -15.03 2.23
N ASP A 17 0.44 -15.68 2.98
CA ASP A 17 -0.99 -15.41 3.01
C ASP A 17 -1.41 -15.26 4.47
N PHE A 18 -2.04 -14.14 4.80
CA PHE A 18 -2.37 -13.83 6.20
C PHE A 18 -3.65 -13.02 6.31
N ASP A 19 -4.40 -13.32 7.37
CA ASP A 19 -5.53 -12.51 7.84
C ASP A 19 -5.14 -11.84 9.16
N PHE A 20 -5.37 -10.55 9.23
CA PHE A 20 -5.00 -9.76 10.39
C PHE A 20 -6.21 -9.01 10.94
N ILE A 21 -6.64 -9.35 12.15
CA ILE A 21 -7.82 -8.78 12.78
C ILE A 21 -7.46 -8.18 14.14
N GLY A 22 -7.84 -6.94 14.38
CA GLY A 22 -7.67 -6.32 15.69
C GLY A 22 -7.44 -4.82 15.63
N THR A 23 -7.11 -4.25 16.78
CA THR A 23 -6.82 -2.82 16.92
C THR A 23 -5.37 -2.59 17.32
N THR A 24 -4.78 -1.48 16.91
CA THR A 24 -3.40 -1.07 17.25
C THR A 24 -2.37 -2.14 16.87
N ASN A 25 -2.39 -2.55 15.63
CA ASN A 25 -1.52 -3.61 15.12
C ASN A 25 -0.30 -3.02 14.40
N THR A 26 0.81 -3.73 14.46
CA THR A 26 2.01 -3.41 13.66
C THR A 26 2.38 -4.61 12.81
N LEU A 27 2.47 -4.38 11.50
CA LEU A 27 2.96 -5.35 10.54
C LEU A 27 4.28 -4.82 9.96
N ASP A 28 5.33 -5.60 10.10
CA ASP A 28 6.63 -5.32 9.49
C ASP A 28 7.03 -6.52 8.67
N ILE A 29 7.02 -6.36 7.35
CA ILE A 29 7.31 -7.43 6.42
C ILE A 29 8.40 -6.98 5.47
N ASN A 30 9.50 -7.71 5.49
CA ASN A 30 10.63 -7.51 4.62
C ASN A 30 10.83 -8.76 3.77
N GLN A 31 10.69 -8.62 2.46
CA GLN A 31 10.82 -9.70 1.51
C GLN A 31 11.95 -9.42 0.52
N ILE A 32 12.95 -10.28 0.52
CA ILE A 32 14.13 -10.19 -0.35
C ILE A 32 14.13 -11.38 -1.31
N GLY A 33 14.34 -11.12 -2.59
CA GLY A 33 14.36 -12.13 -3.64
C GLY A 33 13.34 -11.86 -4.73
N SER A 34 13.11 -12.84 -5.57
CA SER A 34 12.28 -12.69 -6.74
C SER A 34 11.09 -13.63 -6.74
N SER A 35 10.02 -13.24 -7.44
CA SER A 35 8.82 -14.06 -7.62
C SER A 35 8.11 -14.42 -6.31
N ASN A 36 8.19 -13.55 -5.31
CA ASN A 36 7.45 -13.73 -4.06
C ASN A 36 6.01 -13.26 -4.23
N LEU A 37 5.09 -13.99 -3.67
CA LEU A 37 3.68 -13.64 -3.62
C LEU A 37 3.26 -13.34 -2.19
N TRP A 38 2.72 -12.17 -1.98
CA TRP A 38 2.23 -11.73 -0.71
C TRP A 38 0.78 -11.31 -0.81
N LYS A 39 -0.06 -11.89 0.04
CA LYS A 39 -1.48 -11.57 0.15
C LYS A 39 -1.81 -11.28 1.60
N GLY A 40 -2.71 -10.36 1.83
CA GLY A 40 -3.19 -10.09 3.17
C GLY A 40 -4.54 -9.42 3.19
N ASP A 41 -5.37 -9.86 4.10
CA ASP A 41 -6.58 -9.18 4.52
C ASP A 41 -6.34 -8.56 5.89
N ILE A 42 -6.55 -7.24 5.99
CA ILE A 42 -6.35 -6.50 7.22
C ILE A 42 -7.70 -5.91 7.63
N THR A 43 -8.22 -6.35 8.76
CA THR A 43 -9.39 -5.76 9.42
C THR A 43 -8.93 -5.13 10.74
N ALA A 44 -8.54 -3.88 10.69
CA ALA A 44 -7.91 -3.24 11.84
C ALA A 44 -8.08 -1.72 11.85
N ASP A 45 -8.30 -1.17 13.03
CA ASP A 45 -8.11 0.25 13.29
C ASP A 45 -6.69 0.53 13.74
N SER A 46 -6.17 1.71 13.44
CA SER A 46 -4.90 2.21 13.99
C SER A 46 -3.74 1.26 13.76
N TYR A 47 -3.63 0.70 12.56
CA TYR A 47 -2.50 -0.17 12.27
C TYR A 47 -1.31 0.59 11.68
N THR A 48 -0.12 0.06 11.89
CA THR A 48 1.11 0.51 11.25
C THR A 48 1.62 -0.60 10.35
N GLY A 49 1.76 -0.32 9.06
CA GLY A 49 2.31 -1.26 8.07
C GLY A 49 3.65 -0.77 7.54
N LEU A 50 4.68 -1.59 7.63
CA LEU A 50 5.94 -1.41 6.93
C LEU A 50 6.17 -2.59 6.00
N PHE A 51 6.09 -2.34 4.69
CA PHE A 51 6.16 -3.36 3.67
C PHE A 51 7.37 -3.10 2.77
N GLN A 52 8.37 -3.96 2.84
CA GLN A 52 9.61 -3.83 2.09
C GLN A 52 9.78 -4.98 1.12
N PHE A 53 9.96 -4.66 -0.15
CA PHE A 53 10.21 -5.63 -1.22
C PHE A 53 11.50 -5.28 -1.93
N THR A 54 12.44 -6.23 -1.94
CA THR A 54 13.71 -6.09 -2.67
C THR A 54 13.87 -7.24 -3.65
N GLY A 55 13.96 -6.92 -4.93
CA GLY A 55 14.10 -7.92 -6.00
C GLY A 55 13.05 -7.74 -7.09
N GLY A 56 12.98 -8.64 -8.01
CA GLY A 56 12.13 -8.53 -9.19
C GLY A 56 10.95 -9.50 -9.19
N SER A 57 9.89 -9.12 -9.92
CA SER A 57 8.71 -9.96 -10.13
C SER A 57 7.97 -10.36 -8.84
N ASN A 58 8.05 -9.53 -7.82
CA ASN A 58 7.27 -9.75 -6.60
C ASN A 58 5.84 -9.24 -6.78
N VAL A 59 4.90 -9.90 -6.12
CA VAL A 59 3.48 -9.53 -6.12
C VAL A 59 3.02 -9.28 -4.69
N MET A 60 2.48 -8.10 -4.44
CA MET A 60 1.76 -7.78 -3.21
C MET A 60 0.29 -7.54 -3.54
N ASN A 61 -0.60 -8.13 -2.78
CA ASN A 61 -2.03 -7.85 -2.82
C ASN A 61 -2.56 -7.76 -1.39
N VAL A 62 -2.80 -6.56 -0.93
CA VAL A 62 -3.30 -6.29 0.42
C VAL A 62 -4.65 -5.57 0.33
N VAL A 63 -5.62 -6.10 1.03
CA VAL A 63 -6.95 -5.52 1.19
C VAL A 63 -7.16 -5.18 2.66
N THR A 64 -7.56 -3.95 2.91
CA THR A 64 -7.88 -3.49 4.27
C THR A 64 -9.36 -3.17 4.35
N ASP A 65 -9.97 -3.55 5.47
CA ASP A 65 -11.38 -3.34 5.77
C ASP A 65 -12.35 -4.03 4.80
N THR A 66 -12.54 -5.30 5.01
CA THR A 66 -13.49 -6.11 4.24
C THR A 66 -14.88 -6.19 4.86
N THR A 67 -15.09 -5.70 6.09
CA THR A 67 -16.29 -6.03 6.87
C THR A 67 -17.02 -4.88 7.56
N ASN A 68 -16.80 -3.63 7.20
CA ASN A 68 -17.53 -2.45 7.75
C ASN A 68 -17.41 -2.18 9.26
N THR A 69 -16.59 -2.87 10.00
CA THR A 69 -16.55 -2.70 11.45
C THR A 69 -15.36 -1.83 11.88
N TYR A 70 -14.30 -1.88 11.13
CA TYR A 70 -13.04 -1.17 11.42
C TYR A 70 -12.48 -0.63 10.13
N GLY A 71 -12.62 0.63 9.88
CA GLY A 71 -12.26 1.25 8.60
C GLY A 71 -10.84 1.73 8.53
N ALA A 72 -9.83 1.00 8.89
CA ALA A 72 -8.43 1.41 8.83
C ALA A 72 -8.16 2.84 9.40
N ASP A 73 -8.96 3.26 10.38
CA ASP A 73 -8.86 4.57 11.01
C ASP A 73 -7.49 4.78 11.65
N SER A 74 -6.92 5.97 11.49
CA SER A 74 -5.63 6.35 12.07
C SER A 74 -4.48 5.42 11.68
N SER A 75 -4.48 4.94 10.46
CA SER A 75 -3.45 4.02 9.97
C SER A 75 -2.26 4.76 9.35
N ASN A 76 -1.07 4.17 9.51
CA ASN A 76 0.15 4.61 8.86
C ASN A 76 0.75 3.44 8.07
N VAL A 77 0.93 3.62 6.77
CA VAL A 77 1.42 2.56 5.88
C VAL A 77 2.58 3.07 5.05
N ASN A 78 3.69 2.37 5.12
CA ASN A 78 4.87 2.66 4.32
C ASN A 78 5.23 1.45 3.44
N ILE A 79 5.31 1.66 2.14
CA ILE A 79 5.59 0.61 1.17
C ILE A 79 6.85 0.96 0.38
N ASN A 80 7.91 0.22 0.61
CA ASN A 80 9.20 0.38 -0.06
C ASN A 80 9.44 -0.74 -1.06
N VAL A 81 9.62 -0.40 -2.31
CA VAL A 81 9.89 -1.37 -3.38
C VAL A 81 11.19 -1.03 -4.07
N THR A 82 12.15 -1.96 -4.04
CA THR A 82 13.41 -1.83 -4.76
C THR A 82 13.56 -2.99 -5.75
N GLY A 83 13.57 -2.70 -7.04
CA GLY A 83 13.69 -3.71 -8.08
C GLY A 83 12.71 -3.50 -9.23
N SER A 84 12.63 -4.46 -10.12
CA SER A 84 11.90 -4.30 -11.36
C SER A 84 10.81 -5.36 -11.55
N SER A 85 9.81 -5.00 -12.34
CA SER A 85 8.69 -5.89 -12.70
C SER A 85 7.87 -6.35 -11.49
N ASN A 86 7.80 -5.55 -10.45
CA ASN A 86 6.96 -5.85 -9.29
C ASN A 86 5.52 -5.37 -9.54
N THR A 87 4.54 -6.09 -8.99
CA THR A 87 3.12 -5.74 -9.04
C THR A 87 2.62 -5.56 -7.62
N MET A 88 2.22 -4.35 -7.28
CA MET A 88 1.80 -3.97 -5.94
C MET A 88 0.37 -3.45 -5.96
N THR A 89 -0.50 -4.07 -5.19
CA THR A 89 -1.90 -3.68 -5.05
C THR A 89 -2.23 -3.45 -3.59
N LEU A 90 -2.71 -2.27 -3.28
CA LEU A 90 -3.27 -1.92 -1.98
C LEU A 90 -4.69 -1.38 -2.17
N ASN A 91 -5.66 -2.08 -1.59
CA ASN A 91 -7.04 -1.62 -1.48
C ASN A 91 -7.33 -1.31 -0.02
N GLN A 92 -7.63 -0.06 0.29
CA GLN A 92 -7.79 0.37 1.67
C GLN A 92 -9.14 1.03 1.90
N ALA A 93 -9.86 0.55 2.91
CA ALA A 93 -11.19 1.04 3.28
C ALA A 93 -12.18 1.09 2.12
N THR A 94 -12.16 0.10 1.23
CA THR A 94 -12.99 0.10 0.02
C THR A 94 -14.47 -0.11 0.29
N THR A 95 -14.83 -0.66 1.43
CA THR A 95 -16.20 -0.95 1.83
C THR A 95 -16.76 0.01 2.87
N ALA A 96 -15.89 0.65 3.66
CA ALA A 96 -16.28 1.67 4.62
C ALA A 96 -15.25 2.80 4.61
N ALA A 97 -15.72 4.05 4.71
CA ALA A 97 -14.83 5.19 4.83
C ALA A 97 -14.10 5.16 6.17
N ALA A 98 -12.80 5.33 6.14
CA ALA A 98 -11.96 5.48 7.32
C ALA A 98 -11.66 6.95 7.61
N GLY A 99 -11.28 7.26 8.86
CA GLY A 99 -11.05 8.63 9.29
C GLY A 99 -9.73 9.20 8.80
N THR A 100 -8.63 8.50 9.01
CA THR A 100 -7.29 8.99 8.67
C THR A 100 -6.38 7.89 8.13
N LEU A 101 -5.58 8.23 7.12
CA LEU A 101 -4.53 7.37 6.58
C LEU A 101 -3.32 8.21 6.22
N ASP A 102 -2.15 7.77 6.63
CA ASP A 102 -0.87 8.24 6.13
C ASP A 102 -0.23 7.11 5.32
N LEU A 103 -0.07 7.31 4.02
CA LEU A 103 0.40 6.28 3.10
C LEU A 103 1.57 6.80 2.26
N ASP A 104 2.72 6.18 2.46
CA ASP A 104 3.93 6.45 1.70
C ASP A 104 4.28 5.27 0.78
N TRP A 105 4.45 5.57 -0.49
CA TRP A 105 5.04 4.66 -1.48
C TRP A 105 6.41 5.17 -1.89
N ILE A 106 7.42 4.35 -1.72
CA ILE A 106 8.77 4.61 -2.22
C ILE A 106 9.15 3.49 -3.18
N LEU A 107 9.31 3.84 -4.44
CA LEU A 107 9.57 2.87 -5.50
C LEU A 107 10.86 3.21 -6.23
N GLN A 108 11.80 2.27 -6.24
CA GLN A 108 13.05 2.38 -6.98
C GLN A 108 13.20 1.22 -7.96
N GLY A 109 13.14 1.50 -9.25
CA GLY A 109 13.29 0.49 -10.30
C GLY A 109 12.35 0.69 -11.48
N SER A 110 12.33 -0.24 -12.39
CA SER A 110 11.64 -0.10 -13.66
C SER A 110 10.60 -1.19 -13.91
N ASN A 111 9.64 -0.91 -14.78
CA ASN A 111 8.57 -1.83 -15.16
C ASN A 111 7.71 -2.30 -13.97
N ASN A 112 7.55 -1.48 -12.96
CA ASN A 112 6.68 -1.83 -11.84
C ASN A 112 5.25 -1.35 -12.10
N THR A 113 4.28 -2.08 -11.55
CA THR A 113 2.87 -1.74 -11.59
C THR A 113 2.35 -1.54 -10.17
N ILE A 114 1.81 -0.36 -9.91
CA ILE A 114 1.20 -0.02 -8.63
C ILE A 114 -0.29 0.27 -8.85
N THR A 115 -1.13 -0.33 -8.04
CA THR A 115 -2.55 0.00 -7.94
C THR A 115 -2.89 0.31 -6.49
N SER A 116 -3.38 1.50 -6.24
CA SER A 116 -3.80 1.95 -4.91
C SER A 116 -5.22 2.47 -4.97
N THR A 117 -6.13 1.84 -4.24
CA THR A 117 -7.53 2.24 -4.14
C THR A 117 -7.85 2.56 -2.68
N ILE A 118 -8.29 3.79 -2.43
CA ILE A 118 -8.45 4.31 -1.08
C ILE A 118 -9.81 4.99 -0.94
N ASN A 119 -10.55 4.66 0.12
CA ASN A 119 -11.79 5.32 0.50
C ASN A 119 -11.67 5.86 1.94
N ILE A 120 -11.03 7.01 2.08
CA ILE A 120 -10.66 7.56 3.40
C ILE A 120 -10.79 9.08 3.36
N ASP A 121 -11.45 9.65 4.36
CA ASP A 121 -11.72 11.10 4.44
C ASP A 121 -10.45 11.94 4.52
N GLN A 122 -9.49 11.52 5.31
CA GLN A 122 -8.24 12.26 5.57
C GLN A 122 -7.03 11.43 5.14
N ALA A 123 -6.99 11.03 3.87
CA ALA A 123 -5.85 10.31 3.34
C ALA A 123 -4.75 11.29 2.90
N THR A 124 -3.58 11.16 3.51
CA THR A 124 -2.35 11.69 2.96
C THR A 124 -1.67 10.58 2.17
N ASN A 125 -1.45 10.80 0.90
CA ASN A 125 -0.81 9.81 0.04
C ASN A 125 0.37 10.44 -0.67
N TYR A 126 1.55 9.99 -0.32
CA TYR A 126 2.80 10.39 -0.96
C TYR A 126 3.37 9.24 -1.78
N MET A 127 3.70 9.52 -3.02
CA MET A 127 4.37 8.57 -3.90
C MET A 127 5.66 9.17 -4.44
N ASP A 128 6.77 8.54 -4.13
CA ASP A 128 8.10 8.83 -4.66
C ASP A 128 8.55 7.68 -5.58
N ILE A 129 8.68 7.96 -6.87
CA ILE A 129 8.89 6.93 -7.87
C ILE A 129 10.08 7.25 -8.75
N ASP A 130 11.15 6.49 -8.54
CA ASP A 130 12.38 6.55 -9.33
C ASP A 130 12.47 5.39 -10.31
N GLY A 131 12.65 5.69 -11.58
CA GLY A 131 12.85 4.67 -12.63
C GLY A 131 11.97 4.86 -13.85
N SER A 132 12.08 3.94 -14.80
CA SER A 132 11.39 4.05 -16.09
C SER A 132 10.33 2.97 -16.26
N ASP A 133 9.40 3.23 -17.18
CA ASP A 133 8.35 2.29 -17.58
C ASP A 133 7.45 1.81 -16.41
N ASN A 134 7.32 2.62 -15.37
CA ASN A 134 6.43 2.32 -14.27
C ASN A 134 4.99 2.74 -14.61
N THR A 135 4.03 1.92 -14.18
CA THR A 135 2.59 2.19 -14.28
C THR A 135 1.99 2.35 -12.89
N VAL A 136 1.36 3.47 -12.66
CA VAL A 136 0.71 3.78 -11.39
C VAL A 136 -0.75 4.12 -11.63
N THR A 137 -1.63 3.44 -10.91
CA THR A 137 -3.05 3.74 -10.85
C THR A 137 -3.43 4.06 -9.41
N TYR A 138 -3.86 5.28 -9.17
CA TYR A 138 -4.40 5.73 -7.89
C TYR A 138 -5.87 6.10 -8.05
N VAL A 139 -6.71 5.54 -7.19
CA VAL A 139 -8.13 5.87 -7.09
C VAL A 139 -8.45 6.23 -5.65
N GLY A 140 -8.70 7.50 -5.39
CA GLY A 140 -9.18 8.01 -4.12
C GLY A 140 -10.68 8.32 -4.19
N THR A 141 -11.47 7.68 -3.35
CA THR A 141 -12.89 7.98 -3.17
C THR A 141 -13.13 8.42 -1.73
N GLY A 142 -14.01 9.39 -1.52
CA GLY A 142 -14.28 9.91 -0.17
C GLY A 142 -13.16 10.78 0.41
N VAL A 143 -12.07 11.01 -0.31
CA VAL A 143 -10.97 11.87 0.16
C VAL A 143 -11.46 13.31 0.25
N ASN A 144 -11.47 13.87 1.45
CA ASN A 144 -11.99 15.21 1.71
C ASN A 144 -10.85 16.21 1.92
N ALA A 145 -10.65 17.08 0.95
CA ALA A 145 -9.62 18.11 1.01
C ALA A 145 -9.84 19.10 2.18
N SER A 146 -11.08 19.34 2.57
CA SER A 146 -11.39 20.19 3.73
C SER A 146 -11.00 19.56 5.06
N ALA A 147 -10.89 18.24 5.09
CA ALA A 147 -10.38 17.48 6.23
C ALA A 147 -8.87 17.23 6.18
N GLY A 148 -8.16 17.75 5.17
CA GLY A 148 -6.71 17.65 5.06
C GLY A 148 -6.20 16.50 4.18
N GLY A 149 -7.09 15.83 3.45
CA GLY A 149 -6.67 14.79 2.51
C GLY A 149 -5.93 15.36 1.29
N TYR A 150 -4.82 14.76 0.91
CA TYR A 150 -4.09 15.13 -0.29
C TYR A 150 -3.36 13.94 -0.94
N PHE A 151 -3.06 14.10 -2.22
CA PHE A 151 -2.21 13.21 -3.00
C PHE A 151 -1.00 13.98 -3.51
N TRP A 152 0.19 13.47 -3.27
CA TRP A 152 1.45 14.02 -3.77
C TRP A 152 2.19 12.95 -4.56
N LEU A 153 2.65 13.32 -5.75
CA LEU A 153 3.46 12.46 -6.60
C LEU A 153 4.76 13.18 -6.96
N ASP A 154 5.87 12.59 -6.55
CA ASP A 154 7.20 12.93 -7.03
C ASP A 154 7.74 11.79 -7.88
N HIS A 155 8.44 12.10 -8.95
CA HIS A 155 8.99 11.05 -9.80
C HIS A 155 10.19 11.51 -10.62
N THR A 156 11.16 10.61 -10.77
CA THR A 156 12.30 10.77 -11.67
C THR A 156 12.42 9.58 -12.62
N GLY A 157 12.95 9.80 -13.84
CA GLY A 157 13.14 8.75 -14.86
C GLY A 157 12.32 8.97 -16.14
N GLY A 158 12.32 8.04 -17.08
CA GLY A 158 11.62 8.10 -18.38
C GLY A 158 10.35 7.25 -18.46
N SER A 159 9.59 7.39 -19.54
CA SER A 159 8.44 6.54 -19.96
C SER A 159 7.57 6.01 -18.81
N ARG A 160 6.50 6.69 -18.47
CA ARG A 160 5.62 6.29 -17.35
C ARG A 160 4.16 6.50 -17.70
N THR A 161 3.31 5.74 -17.03
CA THR A 161 1.88 5.91 -17.08
C THR A 161 1.35 6.18 -15.69
N PHE A 162 0.73 7.35 -15.49
CA PHE A 162 0.02 7.69 -14.26
C PHE A 162 -1.45 7.89 -14.55
N THR A 163 -2.27 7.18 -13.81
CA THR A 163 -3.71 7.38 -13.77
C THR A 163 -4.11 7.75 -12.36
N VAL A 164 -4.56 8.97 -12.19
CA VAL A 164 -4.98 9.49 -10.88
C VAL A 164 -6.44 9.91 -10.97
N SER A 165 -7.27 9.36 -10.12
CA SER A 165 -8.67 9.73 -9.96
C SER A 165 -8.95 9.97 -8.49
N GLN A 166 -9.37 11.18 -8.16
CA GLN A 166 -9.74 11.52 -6.80
C GLN A 166 -11.09 12.22 -6.81
N THR A 167 -12.04 11.66 -6.08
CA THR A 167 -13.37 12.23 -5.89
C THR A 167 -13.58 12.52 -4.40
N SER A 168 -13.90 13.77 -4.09
CA SER A 168 -14.33 14.17 -2.77
C SER A 168 -15.85 14.05 -2.63
N THR A 169 -16.32 13.72 -1.47
CA THR A 169 -17.74 13.83 -1.08
C THR A 169 -18.03 15.15 -0.42
#